data_6ca5cdc0edac609918f30ce705eb3ef6
#
_entry.id   6ca5cdc0edac609918f30ce705eb3ef6
#
_cell.length_a   1.000
_cell.length_b   1.000
_cell.length_c   1.000
_cell.angle_alpha   90.00
_cell.angle_beta   90.00
_cell.angle_gamma   90.00
#
_symmetry.space_group_name_H-M   'P 1'
#
loop_
_entity.id
_entity.type
_entity.pdbx_description
1 polymer ?
#
loop_
_entity_poly.entity_id
_entity_poly.type
_entity_poly.pdbx_seq_one_letter_code
_entity_poly.pdbx_strand_id
1 'polypeptide(L)'
;MKKELAKTFSPADIEDKWYQYWESNGYYKMGEDESKLDSFSILLPPPNVTGTLHMGHGFNQTLMDMLTRYHRMKGENTLWQPGTDHAGIATQIVVERQLDQKGISRHELGREKFIKKVWEWKEESGGK
;
A
#
# COMPACT_ATOMS: atom_id res chain seq x y z
N MET A 1 -14.66 -36.88 -6.98
CA MET A 1 -15.02 -36.58 -5.58
C MET A 1 -15.52 -35.15 -5.50
N LYS A 2 -16.76 -34.91 -5.09
CA LYS A 2 -17.25 -33.55 -4.80
C LYS A 2 -16.57 -33.10 -3.51
N LYS A 3 -15.76 -32.06 -3.62
CA LYS A 3 -15.14 -31.44 -2.44
C LYS A 3 -16.23 -30.67 -1.71
N GLU A 4 -16.56 -31.12 -0.51
CA GLU A 4 -17.56 -30.46 0.32
C GLU A 4 -17.00 -29.12 0.80
N LEU A 5 -17.77 -28.05 0.59
CA LEU A 5 -17.35 -26.71 1.03
C LEU A 5 -17.48 -26.59 2.55
N ALA A 6 -16.55 -25.87 3.17
CA ALA A 6 -16.63 -25.56 4.60
C ALA A 6 -17.91 -24.76 4.90
N LYS A 7 -18.49 -24.97 6.07
CA LYS A 7 -19.71 -24.28 6.52
C LYS A 7 -19.49 -22.77 6.76
N THR A 8 -18.25 -22.39 7.06
CA THR A 8 -17.86 -21.00 7.33
C THR A 8 -16.68 -20.61 6.45
N PHE A 9 -16.67 -19.36 6.01
CA PHE A 9 -15.56 -18.79 5.27
C PHE A 9 -14.48 -18.29 6.24
N SER A 10 -13.22 -18.70 6.02
CA SER A 10 -12.05 -18.23 6.76
C SER A 10 -11.11 -17.48 5.82
N PRO A 11 -11.08 -16.14 5.86
CA PRO A 11 -10.18 -15.34 5.01
C PRO A 11 -8.71 -15.71 5.19
N ALA A 12 -8.27 -15.90 6.43
CA ALA A 12 -6.88 -16.20 6.78
C ALA A 12 -6.33 -17.45 6.08
N ASP A 13 -7.20 -18.42 5.74
CA ASP A 13 -6.78 -19.67 5.10
C ASP A 13 -6.47 -19.49 3.60
N ILE A 14 -6.87 -18.37 3.02
CA ILE A 14 -6.81 -18.18 1.55
C ILE A 14 -6.10 -16.89 1.11
N GLU A 15 -6.10 -15.83 1.91
CA GLU A 15 -5.60 -14.52 1.50
C GLU A 15 -4.13 -14.55 1.11
N ASP A 16 -3.26 -15.04 1.99
CA ASP A 16 -1.82 -15.12 1.73
C ASP A 16 -1.50 -15.96 0.49
N LYS A 17 -2.18 -17.10 0.35
CA LYS A 17 -2.01 -17.99 -0.81
C LYS A 17 -2.36 -17.31 -2.12
N TRP A 18 -3.49 -16.60 -2.16
CA TRP A 18 -3.93 -15.94 -3.38
C TRP A 18 -3.08 -14.72 -3.70
N TYR A 19 -2.66 -13.94 -2.68
CA TYR A 19 -1.76 -12.82 -2.88
C TYR A 19 -0.44 -13.28 -3.51
N GLN A 20 0.22 -14.27 -2.93
CA GLN A 20 1.46 -14.84 -3.47
C GLN A 20 1.29 -15.41 -4.87
N TYR A 21 0.17 -16.07 -5.14
CA TYR A 21 -0.12 -16.61 -6.46
C TYR A 21 -0.26 -15.50 -7.51
N TRP A 22 -0.98 -14.44 -7.22
CA TRP A 22 -1.16 -13.33 -8.14
C TRP A 22 0.12 -12.54 -8.37
N GLU A 23 0.90 -12.32 -7.33
CA GLU A 23 2.18 -11.63 -7.41
C GLU A 23 3.20 -12.43 -8.24
N SER A 24 3.37 -13.71 -7.95
CA SER A 24 4.31 -14.60 -8.66
C SER A 24 3.96 -14.79 -10.13
N ASN A 25 2.69 -14.69 -10.50
CA ASN A 25 2.24 -14.75 -11.89
C ASN A 25 2.19 -13.37 -12.58
N GLY A 26 2.55 -12.30 -11.88
CA GLY A 26 2.60 -10.95 -12.45
C GLY A 26 1.24 -10.35 -12.81
N TYR A 27 0.14 -10.82 -12.21
CA TYR A 27 -1.22 -10.36 -12.54
C TYR A 27 -1.49 -8.90 -12.21
N TYR A 28 -0.64 -8.28 -11.41
CA TYR A 28 -0.73 -6.85 -11.11
C TYR A 28 -0.04 -5.96 -12.15
N LYS A 29 0.80 -6.54 -13.00
CA LYS A 29 1.53 -5.78 -14.01
C LYS A 29 0.59 -5.36 -15.14
N MET A 30 0.84 -4.18 -15.66
CA MET A 30 0.29 -3.78 -16.95
C MET A 30 0.90 -4.68 -18.03
N GLY A 31 0.06 -5.24 -18.91
CA GLY A 31 0.55 -6.07 -20.01
C GLY A 31 1.26 -5.24 -21.07
N GLU A 32 2.28 -5.83 -21.68
CA GLU A 32 2.99 -5.25 -22.83
C GLU A 32 2.29 -5.57 -24.17
N ASP A 33 1.04 -6.05 -24.09
CA ASP A 33 0.28 -6.49 -25.26
C ASP A 33 -0.28 -5.28 -26.01
N GLU A 34 0.45 -4.85 -27.03
CA GLU A 34 0.06 -3.76 -27.93
C GLU A 34 -1.22 -4.05 -28.74
N SER A 35 -1.69 -5.30 -28.76
CA SER A 35 -2.95 -5.65 -29.43
C SER A 35 -4.19 -5.20 -28.67
N LYS A 36 -4.05 -4.83 -27.41
CA LYS A 36 -5.13 -4.25 -26.61
C LYS A 36 -5.30 -2.79 -26.95
N LEU A 37 -6.38 -2.47 -27.63
CA LEU A 37 -6.69 -1.12 -28.10
C LEU A 37 -7.06 -0.17 -26.98
N ASP A 38 -7.66 -0.67 -25.88
CA ASP A 38 -8.12 0.14 -24.77
C ASP A 38 -7.24 -0.06 -23.53
N SER A 39 -6.96 1.03 -22.85
CA SER A 39 -6.22 1.02 -21.60
C SER A 39 -6.98 1.76 -20.50
N PHE A 40 -6.86 1.28 -19.28
CA PHE A 40 -7.40 1.90 -18.08
C PHE A 40 -6.32 2.04 -17.03
N SER A 41 -6.12 3.25 -16.54
CA SER A 41 -5.20 3.49 -15.41
C SER A 41 -5.88 4.30 -14.32
N ILE A 42 -5.59 3.94 -13.08
CA ILE A 42 -6.09 4.64 -11.91
C ILE A 42 -4.96 4.83 -10.90
N LEU A 43 -4.83 6.04 -10.38
CA LEU A 43 -3.85 6.37 -9.35
C LEU A 43 -4.47 6.13 -7.98
N LEU A 44 -3.76 5.42 -7.12
CA LEU A 44 -4.07 5.38 -5.70
C LEU A 44 -3.67 6.72 -5.08
N PRO A 45 -4.58 7.46 -4.40
CA PRO A 45 -4.16 8.59 -3.59
C PRO A 45 -3.12 8.12 -2.56
N PRO A 46 -1.89 8.66 -2.59
CA PRO A 46 -0.81 8.11 -1.80
C PRO A 46 -1.06 8.36 -0.31
N PRO A 47 -1.15 7.32 0.54
CA PRO A 47 -1.28 7.51 1.97
C PRO A 47 -0.01 8.13 2.55
N ASN A 48 -0.19 9.00 3.54
CA ASN A 48 0.91 9.61 4.28
C ASN A 48 1.60 8.58 5.17
N VAL A 49 2.95 8.61 5.21
CA VAL A 49 3.75 7.74 6.10
C VAL A 49 3.73 8.25 7.57
N THR A 50 2.57 8.68 8.06
CA THR A 50 2.39 9.27 9.41
C THR A 50 1.74 8.32 10.41
N GLY A 51 1.32 7.13 9.97
CA GLY A 51 0.67 6.14 10.83
C GLY A 51 0.15 4.94 10.04
N THR A 52 -0.69 4.14 10.70
CA THR A 52 -1.34 2.97 10.10
C THR A 52 -2.51 3.36 9.21
N LEU A 53 -2.78 2.52 8.21
CA LEU A 53 -3.96 2.62 7.37
C LEU A 53 -5.24 2.45 8.22
N HIS A 54 -6.32 3.09 7.82
CA HIS A 54 -7.61 3.02 8.49
C HIS A 54 -8.74 2.72 7.50
N MET A 55 -9.97 2.54 8.00
CA MET A 55 -11.13 2.18 7.17
C MET A 55 -11.38 3.10 5.96
N GLY A 56 -11.03 4.38 6.06
CA GLY A 56 -11.14 5.31 4.93
C GLY A 56 -10.22 4.93 3.77
N HIS A 57 -9.00 4.48 4.07
CA HIS A 57 -8.08 3.94 3.06
C HIS A 57 -8.65 2.64 2.47
N GLY A 58 -9.12 1.72 3.31
CA GLY A 58 -9.72 0.47 2.86
C GLY A 58 -10.91 0.68 1.93
N PHE A 59 -11.81 1.60 2.28
CA PHE A 59 -12.96 1.94 1.44
C PHE A 59 -12.53 2.50 0.07
N ASN A 60 -11.60 3.45 0.07
CA ASN A 60 -11.11 4.05 -1.16
C ASN A 60 -10.40 3.03 -2.06
N GLN A 61 -9.55 2.19 -1.47
CA GLN A 61 -8.83 1.13 -2.20
C GLN A 61 -9.79 0.09 -2.76
N THR A 62 -10.85 -0.28 -2.03
CA THR A 62 -11.87 -1.22 -2.51
C THR A 62 -12.59 -0.71 -3.76
N LEU A 63 -12.92 0.58 -3.82
CA LEU A 63 -13.53 1.17 -5.01
C LEU A 63 -12.59 1.12 -6.22
N MET A 64 -11.32 1.41 -6.02
CA MET A 64 -10.32 1.36 -7.09
C MET A 64 -10.02 -0.06 -7.55
N ASP A 65 -9.94 -1.00 -6.62
CA ASP A 65 -9.77 -2.42 -6.92
C ASP A 65 -10.94 -2.95 -7.75
N MET A 66 -12.18 -2.61 -7.38
CA MET A 66 -13.38 -2.97 -8.14
C MET A 66 -13.32 -2.45 -9.58
N LEU A 67 -12.96 -1.18 -9.78
CA LEU A 67 -12.83 -0.59 -11.11
C LEU A 67 -11.71 -1.26 -11.92
N THR A 68 -10.55 -1.48 -11.31
CA THR A 68 -9.42 -2.14 -11.95
C THR A 68 -9.77 -3.56 -12.38
N ARG A 69 -10.45 -4.33 -11.52
CA ARG A 69 -10.93 -5.69 -11.85
C ARG A 69 -11.94 -5.68 -12.97
N TYR A 70 -12.90 -4.75 -12.95
CA TYR A 70 -13.89 -4.60 -14.00
C TYR A 70 -13.25 -4.37 -15.36
N HIS A 71 -12.34 -3.41 -15.47
CA HIS A 71 -11.66 -3.09 -16.72
C HIS A 71 -10.72 -4.24 -17.18
N ARG A 72 -10.08 -4.93 -16.24
CA ARG A 72 -9.29 -6.12 -16.56
C ARG A 72 -10.14 -7.26 -17.10
N MET A 73 -11.34 -7.48 -16.54
CA MET A 73 -12.29 -8.48 -17.03
C MET A 73 -12.84 -8.15 -18.42
N LYS A 74 -12.91 -6.87 -18.78
CA LYS A 74 -13.23 -6.44 -20.16
C LYS A 74 -12.10 -6.70 -21.14
N GLY A 75 -10.93 -7.11 -20.69
CA GLY A 75 -9.76 -7.33 -21.52
C GLY A 75 -8.91 -6.09 -21.80
N GLU A 76 -9.19 -4.97 -21.15
CA GLU A 76 -8.40 -3.75 -21.25
C GLU A 76 -7.03 -3.90 -20.57
N ASN A 77 -6.04 -3.17 -21.06
CA ASN A 77 -4.73 -3.09 -20.42
C ASN A 77 -4.83 -2.18 -19.20
N THR A 78 -4.75 -2.76 -17.99
CA THR A 78 -5.06 -2.04 -16.75
C THR A 78 -3.82 -1.80 -15.89
N LEU A 79 -3.70 -0.58 -15.38
CA LEU A 79 -2.69 -0.20 -14.39
C LEU A 79 -3.36 0.43 -13.17
N TRP A 80 -3.16 -0.16 -12.01
CA TRP A 80 -3.42 0.47 -10.72
C TRP A 80 -2.09 0.86 -10.11
N GLN A 81 -1.79 2.17 -10.14
CA GLN A 81 -0.50 2.69 -9.69
C GLN A 81 -0.54 3.07 -8.21
N PRO A 82 0.08 2.29 -7.32
CA PRO A 82 0.23 2.64 -5.92
C PRO A 82 1.37 3.62 -5.69
N GLY A 83 1.37 4.24 -4.52
CA GLY A 83 2.44 5.11 -4.05
C GLY A 83 2.22 5.47 -2.58
N THR A 84 3.20 6.14 -1.99
CA THR A 84 3.13 6.70 -0.63
C THR A 84 3.58 8.16 -0.65
N ASP A 85 2.97 8.98 0.21
CA ASP A 85 3.42 10.36 0.42
C ASP A 85 4.30 10.43 1.68
N HIS A 86 5.50 10.97 1.52
CA HIS A 86 6.41 11.21 2.65
C HIS A 86 5.84 12.19 3.68
N ALA A 87 4.91 13.08 3.29
CA ALA A 87 4.25 14.05 4.18
C ALA A 87 5.26 14.76 5.10
N GLY A 88 6.31 15.34 4.54
CA GLY A 88 7.55 15.71 5.24
C GLY A 88 7.37 16.44 6.57
N ILE A 89 6.50 17.47 6.63
CA ILE A 89 6.23 18.22 7.85
C ILE A 89 5.56 17.33 8.92
N ALA A 90 4.54 16.56 8.52
CA ALA A 90 3.81 15.70 9.45
C ALA A 90 4.69 14.54 9.94
N THR A 91 5.50 13.96 9.09
CA THR A 91 6.48 12.92 9.44
C THR A 91 7.53 13.45 10.41
N GLN A 92 8.04 14.68 10.18
CA GLN A 92 8.93 15.32 11.13
C GLN A 92 8.30 15.45 12.52
N ILE A 93 7.06 15.92 12.61
CA ILE A 93 6.32 16.07 13.87
C ILE A 93 6.16 14.70 14.58
N VAL A 94 5.88 13.64 13.85
CA VAL A 94 5.78 12.29 14.42
C VAL A 94 7.10 11.87 15.05
N VAL A 95 8.22 12.04 14.33
CA VAL A 95 9.55 11.68 14.83
C VAL A 95 9.95 12.55 16.04
N GLU A 96 9.66 13.86 15.99
CA GLU A 96 9.90 14.76 17.13
C GLU A 96 9.16 14.27 18.39
N ARG A 97 7.86 13.96 18.28
CA ARG A 97 7.09 13.42 19.40
C ARG A 97 7.66 12.12 19.96
N GLN A 98 8.16 11.23 19.11
CA GLN A 98 8.81 10.01 19.58
C GLN A 98 10.11 10.26 20.31
N LEU A 99 10.89 11.24 19.88
CA LEU A 99 12.12 11.67 20.56
C LEU A 99 11.81 12.36 21.89
N ASP A 100 10.82 13.24 21.92
CA ASP A 100 10.38 13.94 23.13
C ASP A 100 9.92 12.96 24.22
N GLN A 101 9.20 11.88 23.85
CA GLN A 101 8.84 10.80 24.78
C GLN A 101 10.05 10.10 25.40
N LYS A 102 11.21 10.17 24.74
CA LYS A 102 12.49 9.64 25.24
C LYS A 102 13.34 10.73 25.91
N GLY A 103 12.81 11.94 26.04
CA GLY A 103 13.53 13.08 26.62
C GLY A 103 14.64 13.63 25.73
N ILE A 104 14.58 13.41 24.43
CA ILE A 104 15.61 13.82 23.47
C ILE A 104 15.07 14.92 22.57
N SER A 105 15.64 16.12 22.65
CA SER A 105 15.32 17.21 21.72
C SER A 105 16.00 16.98 20.36
N ARG A 106 15.30 17.33 19.27
CA ARG A 106 15.90 17.29 17.92
C ARG A 106 17.14 18.17 17.80
N HIS A 107 17.19 19.27 18.55
CA HIS A 107 18.32 20.20 18.56
C HIS A 107 19.56 19.60 19.23
N GLU A 108 19.38 18.84 20.31
CA GLU A 108 20.45 18.11 20.99
C GLU A 108 20.95 16.93 20.14
N LEU A 109 20.03 16.27 19.44
CA LEU A 109 20.38 15.15 18.55
C LEU A 109 21.23 15.61 17.36
N GLY A 110 21.00 16.81 16.87
CA GLY A 110 21.63 17.37 15.68
C GLY A 110 21.00 16.89 14.37
N ARG A 111 21.20 17.70 13.31
CA ARG A 111 20.53 17.52 12.01
C ARG A 111 20.73 16.12 11.41
N GLU A 112 21.97 15.64 11.36
CA GLU A 112 22.29 14.36 10.68
C GLU A 112 21.61 13.17 11.35
N LYS A 113 21.67 13.09 12.68
CA LYS A 113 21.04 12.03 13.44
C LYS A 113 19.51 12.12 13.38
N PHE A 114 18.97 13.34 13.36
CA PHE A 114 17.54 13.54 13.21
C PHE A 114 17.04 13.06 11.84
N ILE A 115 17.71 13.41 10.74
CA ILE A 115 17.38 12.93 9.39
C ILE A 115 17.42 11.41 9.34
N LYS A 116 18.41 10.77 9.95
CA LYS A 116 18.48 9.30 10.04
C LYS A 116 17.24 8.73 10.72
N LYS A 117 16.76 9.35 11.82
CA LYS A 117 15.52 8.92 12.51
C LYS A 117 14.28 9.10 11.65
N VAL A 118 14.21 10.14 10.84
CA VAL A 118 13.10 10.35 9.88
C VAL A 118 13.09 9.26 8.81
N TRP A 119 14.26 8.86 8.28
CA TRP A 119 14.36 7.76 7.34
C TRP A 119 14.01 6.40 7.95
N GLU A 120 14.46 6.12 9.17
CA GLU A 120 14.10 4.92 9.92
C GLU A 120 12.57 4.82 10.06
N TRP A 121 11.91 5.91 10.45
CA TRP A 121 10.45 5.97 10.53
C TRP A 121 9.77 5.74 9.18
N LYS A 122 10.28 6.36 8.13
CA LYS A 122 9.74 6.18 6.76
C LYS A 122 9.80 4.71 6.32
N GLU A 123 10.91 4.03 6.57
CA GLU A 123 11.06 2.60 6.28
C GLU A 123 10.06 1.76 7.08
N GLU A 124 9.92 2.03 8.38
CA GLU A 124 9.00 1.32 9.26
C GLU A 124 7.53 1.54 8.87
N SER A 125 7.15 2.78 8.59
CA SER A 125 5.75 3.14 8.30
C SER A 125 5.34 2.88 6.86
N GLY A 126 6.27 3.03 5.92
CA GLY A 126 5.99 2.83 4.49
C GLY A 126 6.10 1.38 4.02
N GLY A 127 6.64 0.48 4.84
CA GLY A 127 6.75 -0.94 4.55
C GLY A 127 5.58 -1.79 5.08
N LYS A 128 4.59 -1.16 5.68
CA LYS A 128 3.35 -1.78 6.16
C LYS A 128 2.28 -1.58 5.11
#